data_7e8d653bbd31e8c4c85ace271278c2fd
#
_entry.id   7e8d653bbd31e8c4c85ace271278c2fd
#
_cell.length_a   1.000
_cell.length_b   1.000
_cell.length_c   1.000
_cell.angle_alpha   90.00
_cell.angle_beta   90.00
_cell.angle_gamma   90.00
#
_symmetry.space_group_name_H-M   'P 1'
#
loop_
_entity.id
_entity.type
_entity.pdbx_description
1 polymer ?
#
loop_
_entity_poly.entity_id
_entity_poly.type
_entity_poly.pdbx_seq_one_letter_code
_entity_poly.pdbx_strand_id
1 'polypeptide(L)'
;MIHEDDLCIDGEVDSTDLPSGSGAGQRAYFCIKCGVYIYCKYKIAEPEKRIALRTKTLNDHNRFLPEAHIFVKDKDPWINLAGFKNCFDTMYDREKVWPEKSIKRLKEKIC
;
A
#
# COMPACT_ATOMS: atom_id res chain seq x y z
N MET A 1 3.03 0.79 3.27
CA MET A 1 2.19 -0.02 4.20
C MET A 1 2.44 0.47 5.61
N ILE A 2 1.38 0.73 6.38
CA ILE A 2 1.43 1.10 7.80
C ILE A 2 0.40 0.27 8.57
N HIS A 3 0.49 0.27 9.90
CA HIS A 3 -0.56 -0.27 10.74
C HIS A 3 -1.73 0.72 10.79
N GLU A 4 -2.98 0.24 10.85
CA GLU A 4 -4.15 1.12 10.83
C GLU A 4 -4.22 2.09 12.01
N ASP A 5 -3.71 1.67 13.18
CA ASP A 5 -3.67 2.52 14.38
C ASP A 5 -2.68 3.70 14.27
N ASP A 6 -1.80 3.67 13.27
CA ASP A 6 -0.82 4.74 13.02
C ASP A 6 -1.38 5.82 12.07
N LEU A 7 -2.61 5.66 11.57
CA LEU A 7 -3.25 6.60 10.67
C LEU A 7 -4.25 7.50 11.42
N CYS A 8 -4.06 8.80 11.31
CA CYS A 8 -5.02 9.81 11.72
C CYS A 8 -5.56 10.53 10.48
N ILE A 9 -6.89 10.60 10.36
CA ILE A 9 -7.57 11.26 9.24
C ILE A 9 -8.37 12.43 9.81
N ASP A 10 -8.17 13.61 9.24
CA ASP A 10 -9.02 14.77 9.46
C ASP A 10 -9.98 14.90 8.28
N GLY A 11 -11.28 14.81 8.58
CA GLY A 11 -12.35 14.83 7.60
C GLY A 11 -13.10 13.51 7.47
N GLU A 12 -14.09 13.49 6.61
CA GLU A 12 -14.98 12.34 6.41
C GLU A 12 -14.56 11.50 5.22
N VAL A 13 -14.57 10.19 5.42
CA VAL A 13 -14.26 9.19 4.39
C VAL A 13 -15.43 8.22 4.22
N ASP A 14 -15.57 7.70 3.00
CA ASP A 14 -16.44 6.58 2.68
C ASP A 14 -15.59 5.48 2.04
N SER A 15 -16.17 4.33 1.79
CA SER A 15 -15.45 3.18 1.26
C SER A 15 -16.25 2.41 0.22
N THR A 16 -15.54 1.74 -0.68
CA THR A 16 -16.12 0.86 -1.69
C THR A 16 -15.24 -0.34 -1.93
N ASP A 17 -15.84 -1.44 -2.38
CA ASP A 17 -15.10 -2.64 -2.75
C ASP A 17 -14.61 -2.53 -4.21
N LEU A 18 -13.32 -2.81 -4.40
CA LEU A 18 -12.67 -2.81 -5.70
C LEU A 18 -11.93 -4.13 -5.93
N PRO A 19 -11.74 -4.53 -7.21
CA PRO A 19 -10.84 -5.62 -7.52
C PRO A 19 -9.40 -5.27 -7.12
N SER A 20 -8.56 -6.28 -6.94
CA SER A 20 -7.12 -6.12 -6.74
C SER A 20 -6.33 -7.01 -7.68
N GLY A 21 -5.06 -6.69 -7.92
CA GLY A 21 -4.19 -7.45 -8.80
C GLY A 21 -3.98 -8.91 -8.36
N SER A 22 -4.11 -9.20 -7.07
CA SER A 22 -4.05 -10.56 -6.53
C SER A 22 -5.34 -11.37 -6.70
N GLY A 23 -6.44 -10.74 -7.11
CA GLY A 23 -7.76 -11.36 -7.18
C GLY A 23 -8.53 -11.42 -5.86
N ALA A 24 -7.90 -11.14 -4.73
CA ALA A 24 -8.56 -11.18 -3.41
C ALA A 24 -9.55 -10.01 -3.19
N GLY A 25 -9.40 -8.93 -3.94
CA GLY A 25 -10.16 -7.70 -3.74
C GLY A 25 -9.57 -6.79 -2.67
N GLN A 26 -10.10 -5.58 -2.61
CA GLN A 26 -9.69 -4.57 -1.64
C GLN A 26 -10.87 -3.69 -1.26
N ARG A 27 -10.84 -3.15 -0.04
CA ARG A 27 -11.73 -2.09 0.40
C ARG A 27 -10.99 -0.77 0.30
N ALA A 28 -11.41 0.09 -0.62
CA ALA A 28 -10.82 1.40 -0.83
C ALA A 28 -11.56 2.47 -0.04
N TYR A 29 -10.81 3.37 0.58
CA TYR A 29 -11.32 4.49 1.38
C TYR A 29 -10.97 5.80 0.70
N PHE A 30 -11.95 6.68 0.54
CA PHE A 30 -11.82 7.93 -0.20
C PHE A 30 -12.50 9.11 0.52
N CYS A 31 -12.03 10.31 0.21
CA CYS A 31 -12.64 11.55 0.72
C CYS A 31 -14.01 11.75 0.10
N ILE A 32 -15.05 11.97 0.91
CA ILE A 32 -16.42 12.19 0.41
C ILE A 32 -16.58 13.51 -0.35
N LYS A 33 -15.72 14.51 -0.08
CA LYS A 33 -15.80 15.82 -0.72
C LYS A 33 -15.20 15.85 -2.11
N CYS A 34 -14.05 15.19 -2.32
CA CYS A 34 -13.32 15.28 -3.59
C CYS A 34 -13.07 13.94 -4.28
N GLY A 35 -13.46 12.81 -3.65
CA GLY A 35 -13.28 11.48 -4.21
C GLY A 35 -11.84 10.95 -4.22
N VAL A 36 -10.88 11.68 -3.65
CA VAL A 36 -9.48 11.21 -3.62
C VAL A 36 -9.37 9.92 -2.82
N TYR A 37 -8.79 8.91 -3.44
CA TYR A 37 -8.48 7.63 -2.82
C TYR A 37 -7.32 7.81 -1.84
N ILE A 38 -7.54 7.47 -0.56
CA ILE A 38 -6.60 7.73 0.53
C ILE A 38 -5.82 6.46 0.89
N TYR A 39 -6.53 5.37 1.18
CA TYR A 39 -5.91 4.09 1.52
C TYR A 39 -6.82 2.92 1.19
N CYS A 40 -6.27 1.71 1.24
CA CYS A 40 -7.07 0.49 1.16
C CYS A 40 -6.66 -0.56 2.19
N LYS A 41 -7.60 -1.48 2.43
CA LYS A 41 -7.38 -2.76 3.11
C LYS A 41 -7.58 -3.87 2.10
N TYR A 42 -6.57 -4.72 1.93
CA TYR A 42 -6.69 -5.90 1.09
C TYR A 42 -7.51 -6.99 1.80
N LYS A 43 -8.37 -7.67 1.05
CA LYS A 43 -9.19 -8.78 1.54
C LYS A 43 -8.40 -10.08 1.53
N ILE A 44 -7.30 -10.11 2.27
CA ILE A 44 -6.46 -11.28 2.49
C ILE A 44 -6.65 -11.77 3.92
N ALA A 45 -6.59 -13.09 4.12
CA ALA A 45 -6.72 -13.72 5.42
C ALA A 45 -5.45 -13.52 6.26
N GLU A 46 -5.11 -12.28 6.56
CA GLU A 46 -3.99 -11.95 7.43
C GLU A 46 -4.50 -11.27 8.70
N PRO A 47 -3.99 -11.65 9.89
CA PRO A 47 -4.38 -11.01 11.15
C PRO A 47 -3.84 -9.58 11.28
N GLU A 48 -3.03 -9.18 10.34
CA GLU A 48 -2.35 -7.90 10.35
C GLU A 48 -3.30 -6.76 9.99
N LYS A 49 -3.46 -5.82 10.89
CA LYS A 49 -4.21 -4.57 10.66
C LYS A 49 -3.41 -3.60 9.78
N ARG A 50 -3.00 -4.07 8.61
CA ARG A 50 -2.21 -3.27 7.65
C ARG A 50 -3.09 -2.55 6.67
N ILE A 51 -2.68 -1.34 6.34
CA ILE A 51 -3.29 -0.54 5.28
C ILE A 51 -2.24 -0.11 4.25
N ALA A 52 -2.66 -0.02 3.00
CA ALA A 52 -1.87 0.57 1.93
C ALA A 52 -2.26 2.04 1.76
N LEU A 53 -1.48 2.92 2.40
CA LEU A 53 -1.72 4.36 2.37
C LEU A 53 -1.12 4.98 1.11
N ARG A 54 -1.87 5.85 0.45
CA ARG A 54 -1.37 6.67 -0.65
C ARG A 54 -0.54 7.83 -0.10
N THR A 55 0.76 7.76 -0.29
CA THR A 55 1.70 8.76 0.26
C THR A 55 1.46 10.17 -0.25
N LYS A 56 0.91 10.34 -1.47
CA LYS A 56 0.54 11.65 -2.02
C LYS A 56 -0.55 12.38 -1.23
N THR A 57 -1.29 11.71 -0.37
CA THR A 57 -2.29 12.32 0.52
C THR A 57 -1.69 12.85 1.82
N LEU A 58 -0.41 12.61 2.07
CA LEU A 58 0.31 13.11 3.24
C LEU A 58 0.86 14.51 3.02
N ASN A 59 0.92 15.32 4.09
CA ASN A 59 1.50 16.66 4.03
C ASN A 59 2.95 16.63 3.56
N ASP A 60 3.75 15.67 4.07
CA ASP A 60 5.18 15.49 3.74
C ASP A 60 5.41 14.39 2.69
N HIS A 61 4.56 14.29 1.69
CA HIS A 61 4.58 13.18 0.72
C HIS A 61 5.93 13.01 -0.01
N ASN A 62 6.71 14.07 -0.18
CA ASN A 62 8.01 14.03 -0.85
C ASN A 62 9.11 13.28 -0.07
N ARG A 63 8.87 12.96 1.21
CA ARG A 63 9.80 12.17 2.04
C ARG A 63 9.85 10.69 1.65
N PHE A 64 8.82 10.20 0.97
CA PHE A 64 8.65 8.78 0.70
C PHE A 64 8.94 8.48 -0.76
N LEU A 65 10.13 7.94 -1.01
CA LEU A 65 10.50 7.42 -2.32
C LEU A 65 10.04 5.96 -2.44
N PRO A 66 9.56 5.55 -3.63
CA PRO A 66 9.26 4.15 -3.88
C PRO A 66 10.51 3.27 -3.72
N GLU A 67 10.42 2.23 -2.90
CA GLU A 67 11.50 1.26 -2.70
C GLU A 67 11.27 -0.06 -3.45
N ALA A 68 10.02 -0.32 -3.87
CA ALA A 68 9.66 -1.48 -4.66
C ALA A 68 8.52 -1.15 -5.63
N HIS A 69 8.58 -1.73 -6.82
CA HIS A 69 7.54 -1.67 -7.84
C HIS A 69 6.98 -3.08 -8.04
N ILE A 70 5.67 -3.23 -7.88
CA ILE A 70 4.98 -4.52 -7.99
C ILE A 70 3.99 -4.51 -9.16
N PHE A 71 3.60 -5.68 -9.62
CA PHE A 71 2.73 -5.86 -10.79
C PHE A 71 3.24 -5.11 -12.04
N VAL A 72 4.56 -5.11 -12.21
CA VAL A 72 5.23 -4.43 -13.33
C VAL A 72 4.80 -4.99 -14.69
N LYS A 73 4.35 -6.25 -14.74
CA LYS A 73 3.78 -6.86 -15.96
C LYS A 73 2.58 -6.10 -16.51
N ASP A 74 1.85 -5.40 -15.64
CA ASP A 74 0.62 -4.67 -15.99
C ASP A 74 0.85 -3.18 -16.24
N LYS A 75 2.12 -2.72 -16.18
CA LYS A 75 2.44 -1.31 -16.44
C LYS A 75 2.22 -0.92 -17.89
N ASP A 76 1.88 0.33 -18.13
CA ASP A 76 1.83 0.88 -19.48
C ASP A 76 3.23 0.89 -20.13
N PRO A 77 3.32 0.68 -21.48
CA PRO A 77 4.61 0.61 -22.18
C PRO A 77 5.48 1.86 -22.05
N TRP A 78 4.89 3.02 -21.85
CA TRP A 78 5.61 4.28 -21.71
C TRP A 78 6.24 4.50 -20.33
N ILE A 79 5.90 3.67 -19.32
CA ILE A 79 6.50 3.74 -17.99
C ILE A 79 7.86 3.07 -18.01
N ASN A 80 8.91 3.83 -17.74
CA ASN A 80 10.29 3.33 -17.67
C ASN A 80 10.73 3.15 -16.22
N LEU A 81 11.04 1.91 -15.83
CA LEU A 81 11.52 1.53 -14.51
C LEU A 81 12.99 1.04 -14.51
N ALA A 82 13.74 1.26 -15.58
CA ALA A 82 15.09 0.74 -15.76
C ALA A 82 16.10 1.16 -14.66
N GLY A 83 15.87 2.29 -14.00
CA GLY A 83 16.72 2.77 -12.90
C GLY A 83 16.41 2.18 -11.52
N PHE A 84 15.38 1.34 -11.40
CA PHE A 84 14.91 0.79 -10.13
C PHE A 84 15.33 -0.67 -9.95
N LYS A 85 15.87 -1.01 -8.77
CA LYS A 85 16.38 -2.37 -8.47
C LYS A 85 15.27 -3.37 -8.12
N ASN A 86 14.25 -2.94 -7.39
CA ASN A 86 13.21 -3.79 -6.85
C ASN A 86 11.94 -3.69 -7.71
N CYS A 87 11.97 -4.32 -8.89
CA CYS A 87 10.83 -4.41 -9.80
C CYS A 87 10.39 -5.87 -9.91
N PHE A 88 9.12 -6.15 -9.66
CA PHE A 88 8.56 -7.50 -9.61
C PHE A 88 7.34 -7.59 -10.52
N ASP A 89 7.27 -8.62 -11.34
CA ASP A 89 6.15 -8.84 -12.26
C ASP A 89 4.81 -8.95 -11.55
N THR A 90 4.80 -9.56 -10.35
CA THR A 90 3.64 -9.65 -9.47
C THR A 90 4.00 -9.14 -8.07
N MET A 91 3.76 -9.91 -7.02
CA MET A 91 4.18 -9.60 -5.64
C MET A 91 5.59 -10.11 -5.37
N TYR A 92 6.17 -9.62 -4.30
CA TYR A 92 7.46 -10.04 -3.78
C TYR A 92 7.32 -10.75 -2.41
N ASP A 93 8.35 -11.48 -2.03
CA ASP A 93 8.52 -11.99 -0.67
C ASP A 93 9.01 -10.84 0.24
N ARG A 94 8.15 -10.41 1.18
CA ARG A 94 8.46 -9.28 2.06
C ARG A 94 9.65 -9.55 2.99
N GLU A 95 9.87 -10.80 3.40
CA GLU A 95 11.03 -11.18 4.23
C GLU A 95 12.37 -10.91 3.51
N LYS A 96 12.36 -10.85 2.17
CA LYS A 96 13.55 -10.56 1.36
C LYS A 96 13.70 -9.09 1.00
N VAL A 97 12.62 -8.33 1.00
CA VAL A 97 12.59 -6.95 0.48
C VAL A 97 12.50 -5.91 1.58
N TRP A 98 11.72 -6.18 2.62
CA TRP A 98 11.51 -5.21 3.69
C TRP A 98 12.73 -5.12 4.62
N PRO A 99 13.04 -3.93 5.16
CA PRO A 99 14.03 -3.80 6.22
C PRO A 99 13.68 -4.67 7.42
N GLU A 100 14.68 -5.26 8.05
CA GLU A 100 14.52 -6.15 9.22
C GLU A 100 13.69 -5.49 10.33
N LYS A 101 13.92 -4.20 10.61
CA LYS A 101 13.15 -3.43 11.58
C LYS A 101 11.65 -3.37 11.27
N SER A 102 11.29 -3.36 9.99
CA SER A 102 9.89 -3.35 9.55
C SER A 102 9.23 -4.70 9.73
N ILE A 103 9.96 -5.78 9.45
CA ILE A 103 9.51 -7.15 9.69
C ILE A 103 9.30 -7.39 11.19
N LYS A 104 10.25 -6.96 12.03
CA LYS A 104 10.16 -7.07 13.48
C LYS A 104 8.93 -6.33 14.02
N ARG A 105 8.73 -5.07 13.61
CA ARG A 105 7.57 -4.27 14.01
C ARG A 105 6.24 -4.91 13.61
N LEU A 106 6.19 -5.50 12.43
CA LEU A 106 5.00 -6.20 11.97
C LEU A 106 4.65 -7.38 12.90
N LYS A 107 5.65 -8.21 13.23
CA LYS A 107 5.49 -9.36 14.13
C LYS A 107 5.05 -8.95 15.54
N GLU A 108 5.60 -7.86 16.07
CA GLU A 108 5.22 -7.32 17.39
C GLU A 108 3.77 -6.83 17.43
N LYS A 109 3.24 -6.27 16.35
CA LYS A 109 1.86 -5.78 16.28
C LYS A 109 0.80 -6.84 15.97
N ILE A 110 1.19 -8.02 15.58
CA ILE A 110 0.28 -9.17 15.39
C ILE A 110 -0.06 -9.82 16.75
N CYS A 111 0.83 -9.73 17.67
CA CYS A 111 0.65 -10.20 19.04
C CYS A 111 -0.11 -9.15 19.85
#